data_f615ee71eb3be192ec5bd56cfa96f0f6
#
_entry.id   f615ee71eb3be192ec5bd56cfa96f0f6
#
_cell.length_a   1.000
_cell.length_b   1.000
_cell.length_c   1.000
_cell.angle_alpha   90.00
_cell.angle_beta   90.00
_cell.angle_gamma   90.00
#
_symmetry.space_group_name_H-M   'P 1'
#
loop_
_entity.id
_entity.type
_entity.pdbx_description
1 polymer ?
#
loop_
_entity_poly.entity_id
_entity_poly.type
_entity_poly.pdbx_seq_one_letter_code
_entity_poly.pdbx_strand_id
1 'polypeptide(L)'
;MLLEVQHVRKEFQNRTLALTDASFSVSQGDFVSVIGPSGAGKTTLFRILNGSLRCDGGAILVNGVHFESADRRTRRAIQTTIGTIYQDFALVENATCRQNVLNACLPDMAFLPAVCGFFGKERVAEADALLERVGLADKVHEPVKNLSGGQKQRVAIAGVIAMEPACIVLD
;
A
#
# COMPACT_ATOMS: atom_id res chain seq x y z
N MET A 1 3.95 14.21 13.50
CA MET A 1 3.81 12.76 13.59
C MET A 1 3.04 12.32 12.37
N LEU A 2 3.53 11.36 11.60
CA LEU A 2 2.87 10.89 10.38
C LEU A 2 1.81 9.82 10.70
N LEU A 3 2.19 8.86 11.54
CA LEU A 3 1.34 7.74 11.94
C LEU A 3 1.44 7.53 13.46
N GLU A 4 0.30 7.38 14.13
CA GLU A 4 0.22 7.02 15.53
C GLU A 4 -0.70 5.82 15.70
N VAL A 5 -0.24 4.82 16.40
CA VAL A 5 -0.97 3.62 16.76
C VAL A 5 -1.11 3.60 18.27
N GLN A 6 -2.35 3.62 18.77
CA GLN A 6 -2.66 3.78 20.19
C GLN A 6 -3.51 2.61 20.68
N HIS A 7 -2.93 1.74 21.50
CA HIS A 7 -3.59 0.61 22.15
C HIS A 7 -4.43 -0.27 21.21
N VAL A 8 -3.92 -0.50 19.97
CA VAL A 8 -4.64 -1.26 18.96
C VAL A 8 -4.74 -2.72 19.36
N ARG A 9 -5.98 -3.20 19.39
CA ARG A 9 -6.36 -4.58 19.69
C ARG A 9 -7.10 -5.19 18.51
N LYS A 10 -6.85 -6.49 18.26
CA LYS A 10 -7.58 -7.28 17.27
C LYS A 10 -7.80 -8.70 17.73
N GLU A 11 -9.06 -9.13 17.76
CA GLU A 11 -9.51 -10.48 18.04
C GLU A 11 -10.36 -10.99 16.88
N PHE A 12 -10.11 -12.20 16.39
CA PHE A 12 -10.90 -12.82 15.35
C PHE A 12 -12.05 -13.65 15.93
N GLN A 13 -13.07 -13.96 15.10
CA GLN A 13 -14.29 -14.67 15.51
C GLN A 13 -14.03 -16.02 16.20
N ASN A 14 -12.91 -16.68 15.89
CA ASN A 14 -12.47 -17.90 16.55
C ASN A 14 -11.78 -17.66 17.92
N ARG A 15 -11.93 -16.46 18.49
CA ARG A 15 -11.27 -16.00 19.73
C ARG A 15 -9.74 -15.96 19.66
N THR A 16 -9.16 -15.99 18.48
CA THR A 16 -7.72 -15.79 18.31
C THR A 16 -7.41 -14.31 18.50
N LEU A 17 -6.67 -14.00 19.56
CA LEU A 17 -6.18 -12.65 19.83
C LEU A 17 -4.91 -12.43 18.97
N ALA A 18 -5.07 -11.68 17.89
CA ALA A 18 -3.97 -11.40 16.96
C ALA A 18 -3.11 -10.20 17.39
N LEU A 19 -3.73 -9.21 18.03
CA LEU A 19 -3.05 -8.06 18.63
C LEU A 19 -3.67 -7.78 20.01
N THR A 20 -2.83 -7.76 21.03
CA THR A 20 -3.25 -7.50 22.41
C THR A 20 -3.28 -6.01 22.74
N ASP A 21 -2.17 -5.34 22.45
CA ASP A 21 -1.96 -3.91 22.64
C ASP A 21 -0.76 -3.51 21.78
N ALA A 22 -1.02 -2.85 20.66
CA ALA A 22 0.03 -2.31 19.81
C ALA A 22 -0.01 -0.77 19.95
N SER A 23 1.11 -0.21 20.41
CA SER A 23 1.25 1.23 20.59
C SER A 23 2.63 1.68 20.11
N PHE A 24 2.68 2.54 19.08
CA PHE A 24 3.90 3.14 18.55
C PHE A 24 3.58 4.36 17.71
N SER A 25 4.59 5.11 17.36
CA SER A 25 4.46 6.26 16.46
C SER A 25 5.57 6.26 15.42
N VAL A 26 5.27 6.82 14.25
CA VAL A 26 6.20 6.96 13.13
C VAL A 26 6.20 8.41 12.67
N SER A 27 7.37 9.01 12.56
CA SER A 27 7.56 10.35 12.01
C SER A 27 7.97 10.28 10.53
N GLN A 28 7.90 11.40 9.85
CA GLN A 28 8.40 11.49 8.48
C GLN A 28 9.91 11.23 8.45
N GLY A 29 10.33 10.34 7.54
CA GLY A 29 11.74 9.95 7.41
C GLY A 29 12.15 8.76 8.27
N ASP A 30 11.30 8.29 9.18
CA ASP A 30 11.60 7.10 9.99
C ASP A 30 11.57 5.83 9.13
N PHE A 31 12.45 4.91 9.46
CA PHE A 31 12.43 3.53 8.99
C PHE A 31 12.14 2.61 10.18
N VAL A 32 10.98 1.97 10.16
CA VAL A 32 10.50 1.10 11.27
C VAL A 32 10.44 -0.34 10.80
N SER A 33 11.09 -1.24 11.54
CA SER A 33 11.05 -2.69 11.28
C SER A 33 10.21 -3.40 12.34
N VAL A 34 9.22 -4.19 11.89
CA VAL A 34 8.37 -5.02 12.76
C VAL A 34 8.89 -6.45 12.74
N ILE A 35 9.51 -6.88 13.83
CA ILE A 35 10.16 -8.19 13.97
C ILE A 35 9.34 -9.07 14.91
N GLY A 36 9.22 -10.35 14.58
CA GLY A 36 8.55 -11.34 15.42
C GLY A 36 8.35 -12.67 14.68
N PRO A 37 8.05 -13.77 15.41
CA PRO A 37 7.83 -15.07 14.82
C PRO A 37 6.61 -15.09 13.87
N SER A 38 6.45 -16.19 13.12
CA SER A 38 5.23 -16.44 12.36
C SER A 38 4.02 -16.48 13.32
N GLY A 39 2.92 -15.86 12.92
CA GLY A 39 1.72 -15.75 13.78
C GLY A 39 1.74 -14.63 14.82
N ALA A 40 2.82 -13.84 14.94
CA ALA A 40 2.91 -12.73 15.90
C ALA A 40 1.98 -11.53 15.59
N GLY A 41 1.13 -11.62 14.59
CA GLY A 41 0.18 -10.55 14.25
C GLY A 41 0.70 -9.47 13.28
N LYS A 42 1.91 -9.62 12.73
CA LYS A 42 2.52 -8.61 11.83
C LYS A 42 1.62 -8.26 10.64
N THR A 43 1.20 -9.25 9.87
CA THR A 43 0.27 -9.07 8.74
C THR A 43 -1.09 -8.48 9.17
N THR A 44 -1.56 -8.86 10.37
CA THR A 44 -2.78 -8.26 10.95
C THR A 44 -2.59 -6.78 11.23
N LEU A 45 -1.46 -6.40 11.82
CA LEU A 45 -1.11 -5.00 12.05
C LEU A 45 -1.05 -4.23 10.73
N PHE A 46 -0.36 -4.74 9.72
CA PHE A 46 -0.25 -4.08 8.41
C PHE A 46 -1.60 -3.90 7.71
N ARG A 47 -2.50 -4.91 7.80
CA ARG A 47 -3.87 -4.80 7.29
C ARG A 47 -4.71 -3.77 8.03
N ILE A 48 -4.45 -3.55 9.31
CA ILE A 48 -5.13 -2.49 10.07
C ILE A 48 -4.57 -1.13 9.65
N LEU A 49 -3.24 -0.99 9.51
CA LEU A 49 -2.60 0.26 9.11
C LEU A 49 -3.06 0.74 7.72
N ASN A 50 -3.20 -0.16 6.75
CA ASN A 50 -3.69 0.19 5.41
C ASN A 50 -5.22 0.24 5.30
N GLY A 51 -5.93 -0.01 6.40
CA GLY A 51 -7.39 0.09 6.49
C GLY A 51 -8.18 -1.03 5.82
N SER A 52 -7.54 -2.12 5.41
CA SER A 52 -8.23 -3.31 4.88
C SER A 52 -8.85 -4.17 5.99
N LEU A 53 -8.43 -3.97 7.25
CA LEU A 53 -8.98 -4.61 8.44
C LEU A 53 -9.27 -3.54 9.49
N ARG A 54 -10.39 -3.67 10.22
CA ARG A 54 -10.71 -2.80 11.37
C ARG A 54 -10.13 -3.40 12.64
N CYS A 55 -9.58 -2.56 13.51
CA CYS A 55 -9.28 -2.93 14.88
C CYS A 55 -10.56 -3.03 15.71
N ASP A 56 -10.51 -3.74 16.84
CA ASP A 56 -11.63 -3.90 17.77
C ASP A 56 -11.49 -2.98 18.97
N GLY A 57 -10.33 -2.39 19.18
CA GLY A 57 -10.04 -1.39 20.21
C GLY A 57 -8.80 -0.59 19.85
N GLY A 58 -8.63 0.55 20.53
CA GLY A 58 -7.57 1.49 20.28
C GLY A 58 -7.89 2.45 19.14
N ALA A 59 -6.88 3.16 18.62
CA ALA A 59 -7.03 4.14 17.55
C ALA A 59 -5.79 4.19 16.66
N ILE A 60 -6.01 4.53 15.38
CA ILE A 60 -4.95 4.87 14.45
C ILE A 60 -5.17 6.30 13.98
N LEU A 61 -4.14 7.12 14.08
CA LEU A 61 -4.13 8.47 13.55
C LEU A 61 -3.12 8.57 12.42
N VAL A 62 -3.56 9.13 11.32
CA VAL A 62 -2.69 9.48 10.18
C VAL A 62 -2.75 10.99 9.99
N ASN A 63 -1.61 11.65 10.12
CA ASN A 63 -1.53 13.11 10.15
C ASN A 63 -2.49 13.76 11.17
N GLY A 64 -2.67 13.13 12.34
CA GLY A 64 -3.57 13.59 13.40
C GLY A 64 -5.06 13.31 13.16
N VAL A 65 -5.43 12.65 12.06
CA VAL A 65 -6.82 12.30 11.75
C VAL A 65 -7.11 10.86 12.18
N HIS A 66 -8.14 10.65 12.98
CA HIS A 66 -8.57 9.33 13.42
C HIS A 66 -9.14 8.52 12.24
N PHE A 67 -8.51 7.39 11.94
CA PHE A 67 -8.85 6.56 10.80
C PHE A 67 -10.21 5.85 10.95
N GLU A 68 -10.52 5.37 12.16
CA GLU A 68 -11.74 4.62 12.45
C GLU A 68 -13.00 5.48 12.38
N SER A 69 -12.92 6.73 12.83
CA SER A 69 -14.04 7.68 12.86
C SER A 69 -14.14 8.54 11.61
N ALA A 70 -13.17 8.43 10.71
CA ALA A 70 -13.19 9.18 9.45
C ALA A 70 -14.38 8.78 8.56
N ASP A 71 -14.98 9.76 7.90
CA ASP A 71 -15.97 9.52 6.88
C ASP A 71 -15.37 8.79 5.67
N ARG A 72 -16.22 8.30 4.76
CA ARG A 72 -15.78 7.50 3.61
C ARG A 72 -14.75 8.23 2.73
N ARG A 73 -14.91 9.54 2.56
CA ARG A 73 -14.02 10.36 1.71
C ARG A 73 -12.65 10.53 2.37
N THR A 74 -12.64 10.93 3.62
CA THR A 74 -11.42 11.12 4.43
C THR A 74 -10.68 9.79 4.59
N ARG A 75 -11.40 8.71 4.85
CA ARG A 75 -10.82 7.37 4.94
C ARG A 75 -10.12 6.94 3.66
N ARG A 76 -10.75 7.20 2.48
CA ARG A 76 -10.14 6.91 1.18
C ARG A 76 -8.88 7.75 0.97
N ALA A 77 -8.90 9.04 1.31
CA ALA A 77 -7.72 9.91 1.23
C ALA A 77 -6.58 9.41 2.14
N ILE A 78 -6.89 8.94 3.35
CA ILE A 78 -5.88 8.33 4.24
C ILE A 78 -5.31 7.05 3.61
N GLN A 79 -6.15 6.21 3.01
CA GLN A 79 -5.69 4.96 2.37
C GLN A 79 -4.75 5.21 1.19
N THR A 80 -4.94 6.28 0.41
CA THR A 80 -4.01 6.65 -0.67
C THR A 80 -2.70 7.24 -0.14
N THR A 81 -2.71 7.77 1.09
CA THR A 81 -1.49 8.26 1.77
C THR A 81 -0.56 7.12 2.22
N ILE A 82 -1.11 5.89 2.36
CA ILE A 82 -0.36 4.72 2.81
C ILE A 82 -0.20 3.74 1.64
N GLY A 83 0.97 3.74 1.01
CA GLY A 83 1.32 2.75 0.00
C GLY A 83 1.57 1.38 0.64
N THR A 84 1.04 0.31 0.06
CA THR A 84 1.23 -1.05 0.59
C THR A 84 1.81 -1.96 -0.47
N ILE A 85 2.91 -2.65 -0.13
CA ILE A 85 3.47 -3.73 -0.94
C ILE A 85 3.14 -5.04 -0.21
N TYR A 86 2.28 -5.84 -0.83
CA TYR A 86 1.85 -7.13 -0.30
C TYR A 86 2.85 -8.23 -0.63
N GLN A 87 2.88 -9.28 0.16
CA GLN A 87 3.74 -10.45 -0.05
C GLN A 87 3.49 -11.13 -1.41
N ASP A 88 2.27 -11.13 -1.92
CA ASP A 88 1.87 -11.63 -3.23
C ASP A 88 1.94 -10.57 -4.34
N PHE A 89 2.48 -9.37 -4.00
CA PHE A 89 2.63 -8.19 -4.86
C PHE A 89 1.32 -7.59 -5.39
N ALA A 90 0.18 -8.27 -5.30
CA ALA A 90 -1.14 -7.85 -5.77
C ALA A 90 -1.15 -7.26 -7.21
N LEU A 91 -0.33 -7.82 -8.12
CA LEU A 91 -0.21 -7.37 -9.50
C LEU A 91 -1.21 -8.06 -10.43
N VAL A 92 -1.67 -7.34 -11.44
CA VAL A 92 -2.52 -7.89 -12.52
C VAL A 92 -1.62 -8.63 -13.50
N GLU A 93 -1.61 -9.96 -13.44
CA GLU A 93 -0.66 -10.81 -14.16
C GLU A 93 -0.68 -10.68 -15.69
N ASN A 94 -1.87 -10.48 -16.28
CA ASN A 94 -2.02 -10.32 -17.73
C ASN A 94 -1.78 -8.88 -18.23
N ALA A 95 -1.65 -7.92 -17.32
CA ALA A 95 -1.31 -6.54 -17.65
C ALA A 95 0.21 -6.38 -17.76
N THR A 96 0.66 -5.39 -18.53
CA THR A 96 2.09 -5.06 -18.67
C THR A 96 2.64 -4.42 -17.38
N CYS A 97 3.98 -4.35 -17.27
CA CYS A 97 4.63 -3.64 -16.18
C CYS A 97 4.12 -2.19 -16.06
N ARG A 98 4.12 -1.46 -17.19
CA ARG A 98 3.58 -0.09 -17.25
C ARG A 98 2.14 -0.01 -16.77
N GLN A 99 1.27 -0.89 -17.26
CA GLN A 99 -0.14 -0.89 -16.83
C GLN A 99 -0.30 -1.16 -15.34
N ASN A 100 0.52 -2.03 -14.75
CA ASN A 100 0.49 -2.26 -13.31
C ASN A 100 0.91 -1.02 -12.51
N VAL A 101 1.95 -0.30 -12.94
CA VAL A 101 2.36 0.97 -12.31
C VAL A 101 1.25 2.02 -12.45
N LEU A 102 0.67 2.18 -13.64
CA LEU A 102 -0.43 3.13 -13.87
C LEU A 102 -1.69 2.77 -13.06
N ASN A 103 -2.01 1.48 -12.93
CA ASN A 103 -3.16 1.02 -12.13
C ASN A 103 -3.05 1.40 -10.65
N ALA A 104 -1.85 1.51 -10.10
CA ALA A 104 -1.65 1.97 -8.74
C ALA A 104 -2.15 3.41 -8.51
N CYS A 105 -2.14 4.24 -9.55
CA CYS A 105 -2.61 5.63 -9.49
C CYS A 105 -4.13 5.79 -9.71
N LEU A 106 -4.86 4.71 -10.04
CA LEU A 106 -6.32 4.76 -10.30
C LEU A 106 -7.15 5.37 -9.15
N PRO A 107 -6.83 5.13 -7.87
CA PRO A 107 -7.59 5.73 -6.75
C PRO A 107 -7.64 7.25 -6.77
N ASP A 108 -6.63 7.91 -7.33
CA ASP A 108 -6.52 9.38 -7.38
C ASP A 108 -7.09 9.98 -8.67
N MET A 109 -7.58 9.14 -9.58
CA MET A 109 -8.15 9.59 -10.85
C MET A 109 -9.65 9.84 -10.77
N ALA A 110 -10.14 10.76 -11.62
CA ALA A 110 -11.57 10.91 -11.85
C ALA A 110 -12.15 9.62 -12.46
N PHE A 111 -13.43 9.34 -12.17
CA PHE A 111 -14.08 8.06 -12.53
C PHE A 111 -14.02 7.75 -14.04
N LEU A 112 -14.37 8.70 -14.90
CA LEU A 112 -14.41 8.48 -16.35
C LEU A 112 -13.03 8.16 -16.96
N PRO A 113 -11.96 8.94 -16.73
CA PRO A 113 -10.61 8.58 -17.18
C PRO A 113 -10.13 7.24 -16.63
N ALA A 114 -10.43 6.94 -15.35
CA ALA A 114 -10.04 5.67 -14.72
C ALA A 114 -10.69 4.47 -15.41
N VAL A 115 -11.99 4.52 -15.71
CA VAL A 115 -12.73 3.43 -16.38
C VAL A 115 -12.26 3.25 -17.83
N CYS A 116 -11.97 4.34 -18.53
CA CYS A 116 -11.46 4.29 -19.91
C CYS A 116 -9.98 3.92 -20.01
N GLY A 117 -9.26 3.80 -18.90
CA GLY A 117 -7.81 3.56 -18.90
C GLY A 117 -7.02 4.71 -19.54
N PHE A 118 -7.56 5.93 -19.50
CA PHE A 118 -6.95 7.10 -20.12
C PHE A 118 -5.99 7.77 -19.16
N PHE A 119 -4.73 7.37 -19.24
CA PHE A 119 -3.64 8.01 -18.51
C PHE A 119 -2.99 9.09 -19.38
N GLY A 120 -2.86 10.30 -18.85
CA GLY A 120 -2.17 11.38 -19.55
C GLY A 120 -0.73 11.02 -19.91
N LYS A 121 -0.17 11.65 -20.95
CA LYS A 121 1.19 11.38 -21.42
C LYS A 121 2.26 11.54 -20.32
N GLU A 122 2.05 12.49 -19.43
CA GLU A 122 2.94 12.75 -18.29
C GLU A 122 3.01 11.54 -17.34
N ARG A 123 1.86 10.99 -16.94
CA ARG A 123 1.80 9.79 -16.08
C ARG A 123 2.40 8.56 -16.73
N VAL A 124 2.22 8.42 -18.05
CA VAL A 124 2.85 7.31 -18.79
C VAL A 124 4.36 7.45 -18.77
N ALA A 125 4.89 8.65 -19.03
CA ALA A 125 6.33 8.91 -18.98
C ALA A 125 6.91 8.71 -17.58
N GLU A 126 6.19 9.12 -16.54
CA GLU A 126 6.57 8.91 -15.15
C GLU A 126 6.62 7.41 -14.80
N ALA A 127 5.60 6.63 -15.18
CA ALA A 127 5.58 5.18 -14.98
C ALA A 127 6.78 4.50 -15.65
N ASP A 128 7.15 4.93 -16.87
CA ASP A 128 8.31 4.40 -17.58
C ASP A 128 9.62 4.76 -16.86
N ALA A 129 9.78 6.01 -16.43
CA ALA A 129 10.93 6.45 -15.66
C ALA A 129 11.08 5.70 -14.33
N LEU A 130 9.97 5.40 -13.65
CA LEU A 130 9.99 4.59 -12.43
C LEU A 130 10.42 3.15 -12.71
N LEU A 131 9.92 2.54 -13.80
CA LEU A 131 10.35 1.21 -14.23
C LEU A 131 11.84 1.18 -14.60
N GLU A 132 12.35 2.21 -15.26
CA GLU A 132 13.78 2.36 -15.51
C GLU A 132 14.60 2.44 -14.22
N ARG A 133 14.18 3.26 -13.24
CA ARG A 133 14.84 3.40 -11.93
C ARG A 133 14.92 2.08 -11.16
N VAL A 134 13.96 1.18 -11.33
CA VAL A 134 14.00 -0.16 -10.72
C VAL A 134 14.66 -1.21 -11.62
N GLY A 135 15.29 -0.80 -12.75
CA GLY A 135 16.03 -1.68 -13.66
C GLY A 135 15.13 -2.59 -14.49
N LEU A 136 13.99 -2.08 -14.96
CA LEU A 136 13.03 -2.79 -15.81
C LEU A 136 12.69 -2.00 -17.09
N ALA A 137 13.60 -1.15 -17.59
CA ALA A 137 13.41 -0.36 -18.81
C ALA A 137 13.07 -1.23 -20.04
N ASP A 138 13.71 -2.39 -20.16
CA ASP A 138 13.50 -3.37 -21.23
C ASP A 138 12.21 -4.19 -21.08
N LYS A 139 11.50 -4.08 -19.96
CA LYS A 139 10.31 -4.86 -19.59
C LYS A 139 9.02 -4.05 -19.50
N VAL A 140 9.05 -2.79 -19.86
CA VAL A 140 7.91 -1.86 -19.76
C VAL A 140 6.63 -2.42 -20.39
N HIS A 141 6.73 -3.10 -21.52
CA HIS A 141 5.62 -3.71 -22.25
C HIS A 141 5.41 -5.20 -21.96
N GLU A 142 6.26 -5.81 -21.14
CA GLU A 142 6.17 -7.23 -20.81
C GLU A 142 5.01 -7.48 -19.83
N PRO A 143 4.15 -8.49 -20.09
CA PRO A 143 3.14 -8.93 -19.12
C PRO A 143 3.79 -9.45 -17.83
N VAL A 144 3.25 -9.06 -16.68
CA VAL A 144 3.81 -9.37 -15.35
C VAL A 144 3.91 -10.87 -15.10
N LYS A 145 3.03 -11.70 -15.67
CA LYS A 145 3.09 -13.16 -15.55
C LYS A 145 4.41 -13.77 -16.03
N ASN A 146 5.11 -13.12 -16.97
CA ASN A 146 6.38 -13.58 -17.54
C ASN A 146 7.60 -13.19 -16.69
N LEU A 147 7.39 -12.43 -15.61
CA LEU A 147 8.46 -11.90 -14.77
C LEU A 147 8.86 -12.88 -13.66
N SER A 148 10.13 -12.86 -13.27
CA SER A 148 10.59 -13.51 -12.04
C SER A 148 9.99 -12.82 -10.80
N GLY A 149 9.99 -13.52 -9.64
CA GLY A 149 9.48 -12.95 -8.38
C GLY A 149 10.15 -11.63 -8.00
N GLY A 150 11.49 -11.52 -8.15
CA GLY A 150 12.21 -10.27 -7.89
C GLY A 150 11.88 -9.16 -8.89
N GLN A 151 11.54 -9.48 -10.14
CA GLN A 151 11.05 -8.50 -11.12
C GLN A 151 9.63 -8.04 -10.77
N LYS A 152 8.73 -8.96 -10.38
CA LYS A 152 7.39 -8.63 -9.89
C LYS A 152 7.45 -7.69 -8.67
N GLN A 153 8.34 -7.99 -7.72
CA GLN A 153 8.56 -7.10 -6.56
C GLN A 153 8.97 -5.69 -6.99
N ARG A 154 9.88 -5.56 -7.95
CA ARG A 154 10.30 -4.24 -8.47
C ARG A 154 9.18 -3.48 -9.17
N VAL A 155 8.28 -4.17 -9.91
CA VAL A 155 7.07 -3.55 -10.47
C VAL A 155 6.15 -3.05 -9.37
N ALA A 156 5.92 -3.84 -8.30
CA ALA A 156 5.11 -3.43 -7.16
C ALA A 156 5.70 -2.20 -6.45
N ILE A 157 7.03 -2.16 -6.27
CA ILE A 157 7.73 -1.00 -5.70
C ILE A 157 7.53 0.24 -6.59
N ALA A 158 7.72 0.13 -7.91
CA ALA A 158 7.49 1.23 -8.83
C ALA A 158 6.04 1.73 -8.76
N GLY A 159 5.06 0.83 -8.69
CA GLY A 159 3.65 1.18 -8.54
C GLY A 159 3.35 1.95 -7.25
N VAL A 160 3.92 1.51 -6.13
CA VAL A 160 3.74 2.22 -4.85
C VAL A 160 4.41 3.58 -4.87
N ILE A 161 5.60 3.72 -5.46
CA ILE A 161 6.28 5.02 -5.58
C ILE A 161 5.47 5.98 -6.46
N ALA A 162 4.83 5.50 -7.54
CA ALA A 162 3.98 6.31 -8.42
C ALA A 162 2.76 6.92 -7.72
N MET A 163 2.33 6.36 -6.58
CA MET A 163 1.27 6.93 -5.74
C MET A 163 1.75 8.11 -4.88
N GLU A 164 3.05 8.37 -4.80
CA GLU A 164 3.66 9.36 -3.91
C GLU A 164 3.17 9.27 -2.45
N PRO A 165 3.15 8.10 -1.83
CA PRO A 165 2.58 7.93 -0.51
C PRO A 165 3.47 8.61 0.55
N ALA A 166 2.84 9.11 1.63
CA ALA A 166 3.59 9.64 2.78
C ALA A 166 4.22 8.51 3.64
N CYS A 167 3.64 7.30 3.59
CA CYS A 167 4.12 6.11 4.30
C CYS A 167 4.04 4.89 3.38
N ILE A 168 5.07 4.03 3.43
CA ILE A 168 5.07 2.74 2.72
C ILE A 168 5.12 1.61 3.75
N VAL A 169 4.19 0.68 3.63
CA VAL A 169 4.10 -0.54 4.43
C VAL A 169 4.48 -1.73 3.56
N LEU A 170 5.42 -2.54 4.03
CA LEU A 170 5.91 -3.76 3.36
C LEU A 170 5.52 -4.97 4.21
N ASP A 171 4.72 -5.92 3.67
CA ASP A 171 4.33 -7.17 4.34
C ASP A 171 5.11 -8.37 3.77
#